data_98722833d9d1a5da1f55188126307e98
#
_entry.id   98722833d9d1a5da1f55188126307e98
#
_cell.length_a   1.000
_cell.length_b   1.000
_cell.length_c   1.000
_cell.angle_alpha   90.00
_cell.angle_beta   90.00
_cell.angle_gamma   90.00
#
_symmetry.space_group_name_H-M   'P 1'
#
loop_
_entity.id
_entity.type
_entity.pdbx_description
1 polymer ?
#
loop_
_entity_poly.entity_id
_entity_poly.type
_entity_poly.pdbx_seq_one_letter_code
_entity_poly.pdbx_strand_id
1 'polypeptide(L)'
;SLVQDKKAIAIKGNHECMYLDWVAHPESLVTYYLPSGGVQTLESYLGKNNVSYLMGSAMANRMKSEFQDVERFFKSMALYEEVGDLVFVHAGVDLSEEDWEDTNPNDFQWIREPFFYLPNETGKTFIFGHTPTQTLNENKSPDIWLSKDKTRIAIDGGATYGGFLHGLHITDDAFRNVFVDK
;
A
#
# COMPACT_ATOMS: atom_id res chain seq x y z
N SER A 1 3.01 -15.51 12.59
CA SER A 1 2.15 -14.37 12.15
C SER A 1 1.08 -14.88 11.18
N LEU A 2 0.04 -14.08 10.94
CA LEU A 2 -1.05 -14.47 10.02
C LEU A 2 -0.53 -14.84 8.62
N VAL A 3 0.46 -14.10 8.13
CA VAL A 3 1.06 -14.37 6.81
C VAL A 3 1.90 -15.65 6.83
N GLN A 4 2.77 -15.83 7.84
CA GLN A 4 3.58 -17.04 7.98
C GLN A 4 2.73 -18.30 8.12
N ASP A 5 1.59 -18.21 8.80
CA ASP A 5 0.65 -19.31 8.97
C ASP A 5 -0.25 -19.52 7.73
N LYS A 6 -0.01 -18.79 6.63
CA LYS A 6 -0.80 -18.80 5.38
C LYS A 6 -2.29 -18.48 5.59
N LYS A 7 -2.61 -17.68 6.61
CA LYS A 7 -3.96 -17.20 6.89
C LYS A 7 -4.25 -15.82 6.32
N ALA A 8 -3.22 -15.12 5.82
CA ALA A 8 -3.32 -13.84 5.16
C ALA A 8 -2.24 -13.70 4.08
N ILE A 9 -2.53 -12.89 3.07
CA ILE A 9 -1.59 -12.47 2.04
C ILE A 9 -1.30 -10.99 2.28
N ALA A 10 -0.04 -10.60 2.18
CA ALA A 10 0.38 -9.22 2.30
C ALA A 10 0.86 -8.72 0.94
N ILE A 11 0.34 -7.58 0.51
CA ILE A 11 0.70 -6.90 -0.74
C ILE A 11 1.64 -5.75 -0.40
N LYS A 12 2.70 -5.61 -1.21
CA LYS A 12 3.71 -4.57 -1.05
C LYS A 12 3.18 -3.21 -1.47
N GLY A 13 3.24 -2.26 -0.55
CA GLY A 13 2.96 -0.87 -0.86
C GLY A 13 4.21 -0.02 -1.03
N ASN A 14 4.00 1.26 -1.33
CA ASN A 14 5.07 2.23 -1.50
C ASN A 14 5.91 2.43 -0.21
N HIS A 15 5.31 2.30 0.97
CA HIS A 15 6.03 2.45 2.23
C HIS A 15 7.04 1.32 2.47
N GLU A 16 6.73 0.09 2.10
CA GLU A 16 7.67 -1.03 2.14
C GLU A 16 8.83 -0.81 1.17
N CYS A 17 8.56 -0.30 -0.04
CA CYS A 17 9.62 0.07 -0.99
C CYS A 17 10.50 1.20 -0.47
N MET A 18 9.88 2.27 0.02
CA MET A 18 10.63 3.39 0.62
C MET A 18 11.55 2.94 1.75
N TYR A 19 11.09 2.00 2.59
CA TYR A 19 11.92 1.40 3.64
C TYR A 19 13.11 0.63 3.05
N LEU A 20 12.86 -0.25 2.07
CA LEU A 20 13.90 -1.06 1.44
C LEU A 20 14.95 -0.20 0.73
N ASP A 21 14.51 0.83 0.01
CA ASP A 21 15.37 1.78 -0.67
C ASP A 21 16.21 2.60 0.33
N TRP A 22 15.58 3.07 1.42
CA TRP A 22 16.30 3.78 2.48
C TRP A 22 17.33 2.87 3.16
N VAL A 23 16.99 1.63 3.47
CA VAL A 23 17.93 0.68 4.06
C VAL A 23 19.13 0.41 3.14
N ALA A 24 18.91 0.41 1.81
CA ALA A 24 19.99 0.27 0.82
C ALA A 24 20.84 1.55 0.69
N HIS A 25 20.21 2.74 0.77
CA HIS A 25 20.85 4.05 0.56
C HIS A 25 20.54 5.04 1.70
N PRO A 26 20.96 4.75 2.94
CA PRO A 26 20.45 5.43 4.13
C PRO A 26 20.76 6.92 4.21
N GLU A 27 21.94 7.36 3.72
CA GLU A 27 22.32 8.77 3.79
C GLU A 27 21.60 9.63 2.76
N SER A 28 21.36 9.10 1.57
CA SER A 28 20.69 9.84 0.49
C SER A 28 19.17 9.88 0.63
N LEU A 29 18.56 8.86 1.26
CA LEU A 29 17.10 8.72 1.32
C LEU A 29 16.50 8.97 2.71
N VAL A 30 17.34 9.26 3.74
CA VAL A 30 16.84 9.55 5.10
C VAL A 30 15.87 10.73 5.12
N THR A 31 16.14 11.79 4.37
CA THR A 31 15.31 13.00 4.30
C THR A 31 14.02 12.80 3.52
N TYR A 32 13.94 11.75 2.72
CA TYR A 32 12.74 11.35 2.00
C TYR A 32 11.90 10.35 2.81
N TYR A 33 12.55 9.32 3.36
CA TYR A 33 11.87 8.23 4.07
C TYR A 33 11.28 8.68 5.42
N LEU A 34 12.06 9.40 6.25
CA LEU A 34 11.62 9.75 7.60
C LEU A 34 10.33 10.60 7.63
N PRO A 35 10.20 11.69 6.83
CA PRO A 35 8.97 12.49 6.81
C PRO A 35 7.75 11.73 6.27
N SER A 36 7.99 10.68 5.46
CA SER A 36 6.95 9.88 4.82
C SER A 36 6.44 8.74 5.71
N GLY A 37 6.44 8.89 7.04
CA GLY A 37 6.01 7.85 8.00
C GLY A 37 7.14 6.95 8.50
N GLY A 38 8.36 7.13 8.00
CA GLY A 38 9.54 6.36 8.43
C GLY A 38 9.88 6.58 9.90
N VAL A 39 9.66 7.79 10.44
CA VAL A 39 9.88 8.07 11.87
C VAL A 39 9.05 7.11 12.72
N GLN A 40 7.73 7.02 12.48
CA GLN A 40 6.83 6.18 13.25
C GLN A 40 7.18 4.69 13.12
N THR A 41 7.54 4.27 11.91
CA THR A 41 8.00 2.91 11.65
C THR A 41 9.26 2.60 12.45
N LEU A 42 10.29 3.44 12.38
CA LEU A 42 11.54 3.22 13.08
C LEU A 42 11.38 3.32 14.60
N GLU A 43 10.57 4.23 15.10
CA GLU A 43 10.27 4.33 16.53
C GLU A 43 9.61 3.06 17.08
N SER A 44 8.81 2.36 16.29
CA SER A 44 8.17 1.11 16.70
C SER A 44 9.18 -0.02 16.90
N TYR A 45 10.29 -0.01 16.16
CA TYR A 45 11.38 -1.01 16.28
C TYR A 45 12.50 -0.57 17.20
N LEU A 46 12.98 0.66 17.05
CA LEU A 46 14.16 1.17 17.73
C LEU A 46 13.85 1.84 19.08
N GLY A 47 12.58 2.14 19.33
CA GLY A 47 12.12 2.91 20.47
C GLY A 47 12.08 4.42 20.22
N LYS A 48 11.15 5.10 20.90
CA LYS A 48 11.02 6.56 20.85
C LYS A 48 12.33 7.22 21.26
N ASN A 49 12.67 8.32 20.62
CA ASN A 49 13.89 9.12 20.81
C ASN A 49 15.19 8.52 20.26
N ASN A 50 15.14 7.35 19.63
CA ASN A 50 16.31 6.74 18.97
C ASN A 50 16.34 6.99 17.46
N VAL A 51 15.40 7.77 16.94
CA VAL A 51 15.29 8.11 15.51
C VAL A 51 15.78 9.53 15.29
N SER A 52 16.74 9.72 14.38
CA SER A 52 17.34 11.01 14.06
C SER A 52 17.77 11.08 12.60
N TYR A 53 17.51 12.21 11.95
CA TYR A 53 17.98 12.48 10.58
C TYR A 53 19.50 12.45 10.43
N LEU A 54 20.25 12.75 11.51
CA LEU A 54 21.71 12.76 11.50
C LEU A 54 22.32 11.35 11.67
N MET A 55 21.50 10.32 11.83
CA MET A 55 21.93 8.95 12.13
C MET A 55 21.43 7.94 11.10
N GLY A 56 21.18 8.36 9.85
CA GLY A 56 20.60 7.52 8.80
C GLY A 56 21.26 6.16 8.66
N SER A 57 22.59 6.13 8.47
CA SER A 57 23.34 4.88 8.35
C SER A 57 23.38 4.07 9.65
N ALA A 58 23.44 4.70 10.81
CA ALA A 58 23.43 3.97 12.08
C ALA A 58 22.09 3.28 12.33
N MET A 59 20.98 3.96 12.04
CA MET A 59 19.64 3.38 12.12
C MET A 59 19.46 2.24 11.13
N ALA A 60 19.86 2.42 9.86
CA ALA A 60 19.78 1.38 8.84
C ALA A 60 20.61 0.15 9.21
N ASN A 61 21.81 0.33 9.76
CA ASN A 61 22.64 -0.76 10.24
C ASN A 61 21.98 -1.52 11.40
N ARG A 62 21.33 -0.81 12.33
CA ARG A 62 20.56 -1.45 13.39
C ARG A 62 19.37 -2.24 12.84
N MET A 63 18.60 -1.68 11.91
CA MET A 63 17.52 -2.41 11.26
C MET A 63 18.03 -3.67 10.57
N LYS A 64 19.15 -3.58 9.84
CA LYS A 64 19.78 -4.74 9.18
C LYS A 64 20.28 -5.80 10.14
N SER A 65 20.78 -5.42 11.33
CA SER A 65 21.38 -6.38 12.28
C SER A 65 20.36 -6.96 13.27
N GLU A 66 19.44 -6.13 13.76
CA GLU A 66 18.51 -6.48 14.83
C GLU A 66 17.15 -6.96 14.31
N PHE A 67 16.75 -6.55 13.06
CA PHE A 67 15.40 -6.77 12.49
C PHE A 67 15.45 -7.29 11.05
N GLN A 68 16.32 -8.26 10.76
CA GLN A 68 16.49 -8.86 9.43
C GLN A 68 15.21 -9.50 8.87
N ASP A 69 14.33 -9.95 9.72
CA ASP A 69 13.05 -10.54 9.37
C ASP A 69 12.08 -9.54 8.73
N VAL A 70 12.17 -8.26 9.10
CA VAL A 70 11.39 -7.17 8.49
C VAL A 70 11.77 -6.99 7.03
N GLU A 71 13.07 -6.89 6.74
CA GLU A 71 13.56 -6.73 5.36
C GLU A 71 13.20 -7.94 4.50
N ARG A 72 13.38 -9.16 5.04
CA ARG A 72 12.99 -10.40 4.35
C ARG A 72 11.49 -10.45 4.07
N PHE A 73 10.68 -10.04 5.04
CA PHE A 73 9.23 -10.01 4.89
C PHE A 73 8.81 -9.03 3.79
N PHE A 74 9.29 -7.78 3.83
CA PHE A 74 8.95 -6.78 2.81
C PHE A 74 9.41 -7.19 1.41
N LYS A 75 10.60 -7.82 1.28
CA LYS A 75 11.07 -8.36 -0.01
C LYS A 75 10.20 -9.50 -0.53
N SER A 76 9.60 -10.29 0.35
CA SER A 76 8.77 -11.44 -0.02
C SER A 76 7.32 -11.09 -0.38
N MET A 77 6.88 -9.86 -0.11
CA MET A 77 5.51 -9.43 -0.41
C MET A 77 5.28 -9.33 -1.91
N ALA A 78 4.14 -9.83 -2.38
CA ALA A 78 3.71 -9.72 -3.77
C ALA A 78 3.32 -8.27 -4.11
N LEU A 79 3.34 -7.91 -5.39
CA LEU A 79 2.85 -6.61 -5.88
C LEU A 79 1.33 -6.59 -5.99
N TYR A 80 0.73 -7.73 -6.29
CA TYR A 80 -0.71 -7.93 -6.36
C TYR A 80 -1.05 -9.38 -5.97
N GLU A 81 -2.32 -9.63 -5.73
CA GLU A 81 -2.90 -10.96 -5.56
C GLU A 81 -4.18 -11.07 -6.38
N GLU A 82 -4.34 -12.18 -7.08
CA GLU A 82 -5.52 -12.44 -7.90
C GLU A 82 -6.36 -13.58 -7.34
N VAL A 83 -7.67 -13.34 -7.20
CA VAL A 83 -8.64 -14.32 -6.75
C VAL A 83 -9.84 -14.28 -7.71
N GLY A 84 -9.88 -15.18 -8.67
CA GLY A 84 -10.88 -15.18 -9.74
C GLY A 84 -10.77 -13.91 -10.60
N ASP A 85 -11.83 -13.12 -10.67
CA ASP A 85 -11.84 -11.86 -11.40
C ASP A 85 -11.46 -10.65 -10.54
N LEU A 86 -11.08 -10.88 -9.28
CA LEU A 86 -10.66 -9.82 -8.37
C LEU A 86 -9.14 -9.73 -8.31
N VAL A 87 -8.61 -8.53 -8.45
CA VAL A 87 -7.19 -8.21 -8.30
C VAL A 87 -7.02 -7.24 -7.13
N PHE A 88 -6.27 -7.67 -6.14
CA PHE A 88 -5.89 -6.85 -5.00
C PHE A 88 -4.51 -6.25 -5.26
N VAL A 89 -4.40 -4.95 -5.20
CA VAL A 89 -3.17 -4.21 -5.50
C VAL A 89 -3.04 -3.01 -4.57
N HIS A 90 -1.81 -2.51 -4.33
CA HIS A 90 -1.65 -1.38 -3.43
C HIS A 90 -2.21 -0.08 -4.00
N ALA A 91 -1.76 0.34 -5.20
CA ALA A 91 -2.15 1.63 -5.78
C ALA A 91 -3.02 1.49 -7.04
N GLY A 92 -2.70 0.56 -7.92
CA GLY A 92 -3.40 0.33 -9.18
C GLY A 92 -2.51 -0.33 -10.21
N VAL A 93 -2.94 -0.28 -11.47
CA VAL A 93 -2.25 -0.85 -12.63
C VAL A 93 -2.26 0.14 -13.79
N ASP A 94 -1.36 -0.01 -14.74
CA ASP A 94 -1.39 0.76 -15.98
C ASP A 94 -2.36 0.11 -16.98
N LEU A 95 -3.55 0.66 -17.09
CA LEU A 95 -4.58 0.20 -18.03
C LEU A 95 -4.30 0.62 -19.50
N SER A 96 -3.20 1.29 -19.79
CA SER A 96 -2.76 1.58 -21.16
C SER A 96 -1.89 0.46 -21.74
N GLU A 97 -1.39 -0.45 -20.92
CA GLU A 97 -0.70 -1.65 -21.38
C GLU A 97 -1.68 -2.65 -22.00
N GLU A 98 -1.21 -3.46 -22.93
CA GLU A 98 -2.01 -4.50 -23.56
C GLU A 98 -2.43 -5.57 -22.55
N ASP A 99 -1.52 -5.93 -21.66
CA ASP A 99 -1.77 -6.77 -20.50
C ASP A 99 -1.47 -5.97 -19.23
N TRP A 100 -2.44 -5.85 -18.33
CA TRP A 100 -2.29 -5.14 -17.07
C TRP A 100 -1.17 -5.73 -16.17
N GLU A 101 -0.82 -7.00 -16.34
CA GLU A 101 0.29 -7.63 -15.64
C GLU A 101 1.67 -7.09 -16.06
N ASP A 102 1.75 -6.48 -17.24
CA ASP A 102 2.95 -5.79 -17.74
C ASP A 102 3.16 -4.39 -17.12
N THR A 103 2.26 -3.97 -16.22
CA THR A 103 2.42 -2.75 -15.44
C THR A 103 3.80 -2.68 -14.79
N ASN A 104 4.47 -1.53 -14.93
CA ASN A 104 5.76 -1.32 -14.28
C ASN A 104 5.67 -1.60 -12.76
N PRO A 105 6.61 -2.36 -12.17
CA PRO A 105 6.59 -2.66 -10.73
C PRO A 105 6.43 -1.46 -9.80
N ASN A 106 6.91 -0.28 -10.21
CA ASN A 106 6.73 0.94 -9.45
C ASN A 106 5.26 1.42 -9.47
N ASP A 107 4.56 1.24 -10.60
CA ASP A 107 3.19 1.73 -10.76
C ASP A 107 2.19 0.93 -9.94
N PHE A 108 2.39 -0.38 -9.74
CA PHE A 108 1.59 -1.15 -8.77
C PHE A 108 1.53 -0.49 -7.39
N GLN A 109 2.53 0.31 -7.03
CA GLN A 109 2.73 0.88 -5.70
C GLN A 109 2.46 2.39 -5.63
N TRP A 110 2.47 3.10 -6.77
CA TRP A 110 2.43 4.56 -6.78
C TRP A 110 1.40 5.15 -7.73
N ILE A 111 0.90 4.40 -8.72
CA ILE A 111 0.02 4.94 -9.75
C ILE A 111 -1.23 5.60 -9.14
N ARG A 112 -1.67 6.66 -9.76
CA ARG A 112 -2.91 7.37 -9.45
C ARG A 112 -3.69 7.56 -10.75
N GLU A 113 -3.64 8.75 -11.34
CA GLU A 113 -4.09 8.95 -12.70
C GLU A 113 -3.05 8.39 -13.69
N PRO A 114 -3.47 7.81 -14.82
CA PRO A 114 -4.83 7.76 -15.34
C PRO A 114 -5.65 6.53 -14.89
N PHE A 115 -5.12 5.65 -14.02
CA PHE A 115 -5.78 4.41 -13.59
C PHE A 115 -7.24 4.60 -13.17
N PHE A 116 -7.61 5.72 -12.52
CA PHE A 116 -8.98 5.94 -12.03
C PHE A 116 -10.00 6.17 -13.15
N TYR A 117 -9.57 6.60 -14.34
CA TYR A 117 -10.46 7.14 -15.38
C TYR A 117 -10.37 6.42 -16.72
N LEU A 118 -9.28 5.72 -17.02
CA LEU A 118 -9.17 4.94 -18.25
C LEU A 118 -10.23 3.83 -18.30
N PRO A 119 -10.75 3.48 -19.47
CA PRO A 119 -11.56 2.29 -19.63
C PRO A 119 -10.85 1.06 -19.09
N ASN A 120 -11.58 0.19 -18.40
CA ASN A 120 -11.05 -1.09 -17.96
C ASN A 120 -11.62 -2.20 -18.83
N GLU A 121 -10.81 -2.72 -19.73
CA GLU A 121 -11.17 -3.78 -20.69
C GLU A 121 -10.56 -5.14 -20.29
N THR A 122 -9.93 -5.23 -19.11
CA THR A 122 -9.22 -6.44 -18.65
C THR A 122 -10.14 -7.58 -18.20
N GLY A 123 -11.43 -7.31 -17.98
CA GLY A 123 -12.36 -8.26 -17.36
C GLY A 123 -12.15 -8.42 -15.85
N LYS A 124 -11.20 -7.72 -15.25
CA LYS A 124 -10.89 -7.78 -13.81
C LYS A 124 -11.55 -6.64 -13.04
N THR A 125 -11.73 -6.85 -11.75
CA THR A 125 -12.12 -5.82 -10.78
C THR A 125 -10.95 -5.58 -9.82
N PHE A 126 -10.44 -4.35 -9.80
CA PHE A 126 -9.31 -3.96 -8.98
C PHE A 126 -9.75 -3.39 -7.64
N ILE A 127 -9.20 -3.94 -6.54
CA ILE A 127 -9.41 -3.47 -5.17
C ILE A 127 -8.08 -2.88 -4.70
N PHE A 128 -8.09 -1.59 -4.33
CA PHE A 128 -6.85 -0.85 -4.08
C PHE A 128 -6.96 0.18 -2.96
N GLY A 129 -5.81 0.67 -2.50
CA GLY A 129 -5.64 1.70 -1.49
C GLY A 129 -4.82 2.89 -1.99
N HIS A 130 -3.80 3.30 -1.20
CA HIS A 130 -2.80 4.32 -1.53
C HIS A 130 -3.35 5.75 -1.75
N THR A 131 -4.46 5.88 -2.43
CA THR A 131 -5.10 7.18 -2.69
C THR A 131 -6.31 7.32 -1.78
N PRO A 132 -6.27 8.26 -0.81
CA PRO A 132 -7.39 8.45 0.10
C PRO A 132 -8.69 8.72 -0.64
N THR A 133 -9.74 7.98 -0.30
CA THR A 133 -11.04 8.03 -0.98
C THR A 133 -11.69 9.42 -0.95
N GLN A 134 -11.34 10.25 0.06
CA GLN A 134 -11.77 11.66 0.11
C GLN A 134 -11.31 12.46 -1.10
N THR A 135 -10.24 12.04 -1.79
CA THR A 135 -9.78 12.71 -3.02
C THR A 135 -10.55 12.27 -4.25
N LEU A 136 -11.15 11.08 -4.21
CA LEU A 136 -11.91 10.47 -5.30
C LEU A 136 -13.42 10.73 -5.17
N ASN A 137 -13.94 10.73 -3.95
CA ASN A 137 -15.35 11.01 -3.67
C ASN A 137 -15.67 12.50 -3.88
N GLU A 138 -16.72 12.80 -4.64
CA GLU A 138 -17.18 14.17 -4.90
C GLU A 138 -17.54 14.91 -3.61
N ASN A 139 -18.17 14.22 -2.66
CA ASN A 139 -18.56 14.73 -1.34
C ASN A 139 -17.43 14.74 -0.31
N LYS A 140 -16.20 14.35 -0.71
CA LYS A 140 -15.03 14.24 0.18
C LYS A 140 -15.21 13.29 1.35
N SER A 141 -16.15 12.34 1.24
CA SER A 141 -16.35 11.29 2.22
C SER A 141 -15.16 10.33 2.29
N PRO A 142 -14.79 9.82 3.48
CA PRO A 142 -13.82 8.72 3.62
C PRO A 142 -14.42 7.35 3.30
N ASP A 143 -15.68 7.26 2.85
CA ASP A 143 -16.29 6.01 2.42
C ASP A 143 -15.55 5.38 1.25
N ILE A 144 -15.73 4.08 1.03
CA ILE A 144 -15.17 3.42 -0.16
C ILE A 144 -15.63 4.14 -1.43
N TRP A 145 -14.73 4.19 -2.40
CA TRP A 145 -15.04 4.75 -3.72
C TRP A 145 -15.21 3.64 -4.75
N LEU A 146 -16.17 3.82 -5.65
CA LEU A 146 -16.43 2.93 -6.78
C LEU A 146 -16.32 3.72 -8.09
N SER A 147 -15.60 3.18 -9.06
CA SER A 147 -15.62 3.71 -10.43
C SER A 147 -17.04 3.59 -11.03
N LYS A 148 -17.32 4.39 -12.07
CA LYS A 148 -18.65 4.38 -12.74
C LYS A 148 -19.00 3.02 -13.32
N ASP A 149 -18.02 2.31 -13.84
CA ASP A 149 -18.13 0.95 -14.38
C ASP A 149 -18.11 -0.15 -13.31
N LYS A 150 -17.88 0.24 -12.02
CA LYS A 150 -17.80 -0.64 -10.86
C LYS A 150 -16.67 -1.68 -10.91
N THR A 151 -15.67 -1.44 -11.74
CA THR A 151 -14.51 -2.34 -11.90
C THR A 151 -13.29 -1.90 -11.06
N ARG A 152 -13.41 -0.81 -10.30
CA ARG A 152 -12.37 -0.29 -9.39
C ARG A 152 -13.00 0.09 -8.06
N ILE A 153 -12.43 -0.44 -6.98
CA ILE A 153 -12.91 -0.26 -5.61
C ILE A 153 -11.75 0.27 -4.76
N ALA A 154 -11.77 1.57 -4.44
CA ALA A 154 -10.79 2.16 -3.53
C ALA A 154 -11.25 2.02 -2.07
N ILE A 155 -10.37 1.51 -1.22
CA ILE A 155 -10.66 1.23 0.19
C ILE A 155 -9.78 2.00 1.18
N ASP A 156 -8.94 2.92 0.73
CA ASP A 156 -8.14 3.78 1.62
C ASP A 156 -8.99 4.93 2.15
N GLY A 157 -9.66 4.73 3.26
CA GLY A 157 -10.46 5.77 3.91
C GLY A 157 -9.64 6.85 4.61
N GLY A 158 -8.32 6.90 4.45
CA GLY A 158 -7.46 7.92 5.04
C GLY A 158 -7.37 7.85 6.57
N ALA A 159 -7.33 6.64 7.15
CA ALA A 159 -7.30 6.43 8.60
C ALA A 159 -6.17 7.22 9.30
N THR A 160 -4.99 7.33 8.67
CA THR A 160 -3.86 8.13 9.19
C THR A 160 -4.20 9.61 9.31
N TYR A 161 -5.10 10.12 8.50
CA TYR A 161 -5.55 11.52 8.47
C TYR A 161 -6.88 11.74 9.22
N GLY A 162 -7.30 10.76 10.04
CA GLY A 162 -8.53 10.86 10.82
C GLY A 162 -9.79 10.40 10.09
N GLY A 163 -9.62 9.71 8.97
CA GLY A 163 -10.70 9.01 8.26
C GLY A 163 -10.90 7.58 8.79
N PHE A 164 -11.36 6.68 7.92
CA PHE A 164 -11.74 5.32 8.27
C PHE A 164 -10.67 4.28 7.88
N LEU A 165 -10.57 3.21 8.67
CA LEU A 165 -9.91 1.98 8.25
C LEU A 165 -10.98 1.03 7.74
N HIS A 166 -10.94 0.75 6.44
CA HIS A 166 -11.90 -0.14 5.79
C HIS A 166 -11.41 -1.58 5.72
N GLY A 167 -12.38 -2.50 5.78
CA GLY A 167 -12.23 -3.89 5.38
C GLY A 167 -13.38 -4.29 4.46
N LEU A 168 -13.08 -5.05 3.40
CA LEU A 168 -14.07 -5.59 2.49
C LEU A 168 -14.28 -7.07 2.79
N HIS A 169 -15.50 -7.44 3.13
CA HIS A 169 -15.94 -8.83 3.13
C HIS A 169 -16.61 -9.14 1.80
N ILE A 170 -15.99 -10.00 1.01
CA ILE A 170 -16.41 -10.33 -0.35
C ILE A 170 -16.94 -11.76 -0.36
N THR A 171 -18.09 -11.95 -1.01
CA THR A 171 -18.71 -13.24 -1.27
C THR A 171 -19.01 -13.34 -2.78
N ASP A 172 -19.41 -14.51 -3.28
CA ASP A 172 -19.69 -14.74 -4.70
C ASP A 172 -20.74 -13.76 -5.26
N ASP A 173 -21.68 -13.28 -4.43
CA ASP A 173 -22.81 -12.46 -4.88
C ASP A 173 -22.71 -10.97 -4.52
N ALA A 174 -21.82 -10.60 -3.57
CA ALA A 174 -21.78 -9.24 -3.05
C ALA A 174 -20.48 -8.92 -2.28
N PHE A 175 -20.25 -7.64 -2.06
CA PHE A 175 -19.29 -7.20 -1.04
C PHE A 175 -19.97 -6.38 0.06
N ARG A 176 -19.46 -6.49 1.27
CA ARG A 176 -19.87 -5.70 2.43
C ARG A 176 -18.67 -4.93 2.97
N ASN A 177 -18.80 -3.62 3.06
CA ASN A 177 -17.83 -2.80 3.76
C ASN A 177 -18.01 -2.91 5.27
N VAL A 178 -16.92 -3.09 5.98
CA VAL A 178 -16.80 -2.91 7.43
C VAL A 178 -15.71 -1.86 7.69
N PHE A 179 -15.91 -0.99 8.65
CA PHE A 179 -14.93 0.04 8.95
C PHE A 179 -14.83 0.33 10.44
N VAL A 180 -13.70 0.92 10.82
CA VAL A 180 -13.44 1.47 12.13
C VAL A 180 -13.14 2.96 11.95
N ASP A 181 -13.87 3.80 12.65
CA ASP A 181 -13.57 5.22 12.82
C ASP A 181 -12.67 5.42 14.06
N LYS A 182 -12.07 6.58 14.15
CA LYS A 182 -11.27 6.94 15.34
C LYS A 182 -12.15 7.37 16.48
#